data_605fa9d6335450b14ae6df0651fc1618
#
_entry.id   605fa9d6335450b14ae6df0651fc1618
#
_cell.length_a   1.000
_cell.length_b   1.000
_cell.length_c   1.000
_cell.angle_alpha   90.00
_cell.angle_beta   90.00
_cell.angle_gamma   90.00
#
_symmetry.space_group_name_H-M   'P 1'
#
loop_
_entity.id
_entity.type
_entity.pdbx_description
1 polymer ?
#
loop_
_entity_poly.entity_id
_entity_poly.type
_entity_poly.pdbx_seq_one_letter_code
_entity_poly.pdbx_strand_id
1 'polypeptide(L)'
;MNSLTTIMITVLLTFSYKIIDVTIRLITGKTMYQKIENEVIYIWGILLTGCIYFYKDNYVFHLPDQYGSVSLLIFSTAIVNLFIARYSGYKPIGKKRILNFVIFYPIIEEIIFRGMIIPILHKSFPCNSYFEIFNVPITIPILISAFLFAISHLQYYRFNRTSMNFMIFAFFGGIIFGMVSYYTSSIIFSILLHIEFNLLSVYYSKRRN
;
A
#
# COMPACT_ATOMS: atom_id res chain seq x y z
N MET A 1 -17.28 15.89 -5.04
CA MET A 1 -17.38 14.62 -5.80
C MET A 1 -18.53 13.83 -5.19
N ASN A 2 -19.40 13.19 -5.97
CA ASN A 2 -20.45 12.38 -5.38
C ASN A 2 -19.91 11.02 -4.91
N SER A 3 -20.60 10.34 -3.99
CA SER A 3 -20.14 9.08 -3.39
C SER A 3 -19.92 7.97 -4.44
N LEU A 4 -20.72 7.94 -5.50
CA LEU A 4 -20.57 6.94 -6.57
C LEU A 4 -19.24 7.15 -7.35
N THR A 5 -18.94 8.38 -7.73
CA THR A 5 -17.68 8.72 -8.42
C THR A 5 -16.48 8.40 -7.54
N THR A 6 -16.56 8.67 -6.22
CA THR A 6 -15.52 8.33 -5.25
C THR A 6 -15.27 6.83 -5.23
N ILE A 7 -16.31 6.01 -5.12
CA ILE A 7 -16.19 4.55 -5.12
C ILE A 7 -15.58 4.06 -6.44
N MET A 8 -16.05 4.55 -7.59
CA MET A 8 -15.50 4.15 -8.89
C MET A 8 -14.01 4.45 -9.01
N ILE A 9 -13.58 5.66 -8.64
CA ILE A 9 -12.16 6.04 -8.70
C ILE A 9 -11.31 5.19 -7.75
N THR A 10 -11.76 4.96 -6.51
CA THR A 10 -11.00 4.16 -5.54
C THR A 10 -10.88 2.70 -5.98
N VAL A 11 -11.92 2.11 -6.58
CA VAL A 11 -11.86 0.76 -7.15
C VAL A 11 -10.92 0.71 -8.36
N LEU A 12 -10.98 1.68 -9.28
CA LEU A 12 -10.06 1.76 -10.42
C LEU A 12 -8.60 1.90 -9.97
N LEU A 13 -8.31 2.74 -8.98
CA LEU A 13 -6.98 2.87 -8.40
C LEU A 13 -6.51 1.56 -7.75
N THR A 14 -7.39 0.91 -6.99
CA THR A 14 -7.08 -0.37 -6.31
C THR A 14 -6.64 -1.44 -7.30
N PHE A 15 -7.31 -1.54 -8.46
CA PHE A 15 -7.03 -2.56 -9.47
C PHE A 15 -6.19 -2.05 -10.65
N SER A 16 -5.61 -0.85 -10.55
CA SER A 16 -4.85 -0.20 -11.62
C SER A 16 -3.64 -1.03 -12.09
N TYR A 17 -2.93 -1.70 -11.18
CA TYR A 17 -1.86 -2.62 -11.56
C TYR A 17 -2.35 -3.71 -12.52
N LYS A 18 -3.43 -4.39 -12.16
CA LYS A 18 -3.98 -5.48 -12.98
C LYS A 18 -4.47 -5.01 -14.34
N ILE A 19 -5.06 -3.83 -14.39
CA ILE A 19 -5.51 -3.21 -15.65
C ILE A 19 -4.30 -2.98 -16.56
N ILE A 20 -3.23 -2.37 -16.04
CA ILE A 20 -2.00 -2.08 -16.80
C ILE A 20 -1.30 -3.39 -17.22
N ASP A 21 -1.17 -4.34 -16.31
CA ASP A 21 -0.56 -5.65 -16.55
C ASP A 21 -1.25 -6.39 -17.70
N VAL A 22 -2.57 -6.49 -17.66
CA VAL A 22 -3.37 -7.12 -18.73
C VAL A 22 -3.25 -6.35 -20.04
N THR A 23 -3.32 -5.02 -19.99
CA THR A 23 -3.21 -4.16 -21.19
C THR A 23 -1.86 -4.35 -21.87
N ILE A 24 -0.75 -4.30 -21.11
CA ILE A 24 0.60 -4.52 -21.66
C ILE A 24 0.70 -5.91 -22.28
N ARG A 25 0.18 -6.94 -21.58
CA ARG A 25 0.20 -8.31 -22.08
C ARG A 25 -0.57 -8.48 -23.40
N LEU A 26 -1.72 -7.81 -23.55
CA LEU A 26 -2.51 -7.83 -24.77
C LEU A 26 -1.80 -7.13 -25.95
N ILE A 27 -1.14 -6.00 -25.67
CA ILE A 27 -0.43 -5.23 -26.70
C ILE A 27 0.85 -5.94 -27.14
N THR A 28 1.65 -6.46 -26.21
CA THR A 28 2.97 -7.02 -26.53
C THR A 28 2.94 -8.50 -26.91
N GLY A 29 1.84 -9.21 -26.60
CA GLY A 29 1.74 -10.65 -26.74
C GLY A 29 2.55 -11.44 -25.71
N LYS A 30 2.26 -12.75 -25.59
CA LYS A 30 2.78 -13.62 -24.50
C LYS A 30 4.32 -13.66 -24.46
N THR A 31 4.97 -13.81 -25.60
CA THR A 31 6.43 -14.01 -25.67
C THR A 31 7.20 -12.75 -25.26
N MET A 32 6.77 -11.59 -25.72
CA MET A 32 7.40 -10.31 -25.34
C MET A 32 7.09 -9.96 -23.89
N TYR A 33 5.84 -10.16 -23.45
CA TYR A 33 5.42 -9.93 -22.07
C TYR A 33 6.29 -10.68 -21.06
N GLN A 34 6.61 -11.96 -21.29
CA GLN A 34 7.48 -12.74 -20.40
C GLN A 34 8.86 -12.14 -20.18
N LYS A 35 9.36 -11.34 -21.14
CA LYS A 35 10.65 -10.64 -21.01
C LYS A 35 10.56 -9.38 -20.16
N ILE A 36 9.37 -8.75 -20.12
CA ILE A 36 9.18 -7.44 -19.48
C ILE A 36 8.22 -7.49 -18.26
N GLU A 37 7.75 -8.66 -17.85
CA GLU A 37 6.79 -8.78 -16.74
C GLU A 37 7.26 -8.13 -15.42
N ASN A 38 8.58 -8.15 -15.17
CA ASN A 38 9.16 -7.53 -13.97
C ASN A 38 9.31 -6.00 -14.11
N GLU A 39 9.12 -5.44 -15.30
CA GLU A 39 9.19 -4.01 -15.60
C GLU A 39 7.83 -3.32 -15.53
N VAL A 40 6.75 -4.07 -15.55
CA VAL A 40 5.37 -3.55 -15.48
C VAL A 40 5.17 -2.65 -14.27
N ILE A 41 5.81 -2.99 -13.14
CA ILE A 41 5.75 -2.18 -11.91
C ILE A 41 6.28 -0.76 -12.12
N TYR A 42 7.34 -0.58 -12.90
CA TYR A 42 7.92 0.76 -13.17
C TYR A 42 7.01 1.59 -14.08
N ILE A 43 6.41 0.96 -15.09
CA ILE A 43 5.42 1.61 -15.96
C ILE A 43 4.22 2.05 -15.12
N TRP A 44 3.73 1.19 -14.24
CA TRP A 44 2.64 1.51 -13.33
C TRP A 44 3.00 2.71 -12.44
N GLY A 45 4.18 2.71 -11.81
CA GLY A 45 4.64 3.82 -10.97
C GLY A 45 4.73 5.15 -11.71
N ILE A 46 5.25 5.16 -12.94
CA ILE A 46 5.35 6.37 -13.78
C ILE A 46 3.95 6.91 -14.12
N LEU A 47 3.04 6.05 -14.57
CA LEU A 47 1.66 6.46 -14.88
C LEU A 47 0.94 7.03 -13.68
N LEU A 48 1.08 6.41 -12.51
CA LEU A 48 0.50 6.91 -11.27
C LEU A 48 1.09 8.26 -10.84
N THR A 49 2.40 8.43 -10.91
CA THR A 49 3.05 9.71 -10.59
C THR A 49 2.52 10.82 -11.49
N GLY A 50 2.30 10.52 -12.78
CA GLY A 50 1.64 11.45 -13.70
C GLY A 50 0.21 11.80 -13.26
N CYS A 51 -0.60 10.82 -12.86
CA CYS A 51 -1.96 11.05 -12.37
C CYS A 51 -1.98 11.92 -11.10
N ILE A 52 -1.04 11.68 -10.18
CA ILE A 52 -0.97 12.42 -8.90
C ILE A 52 -0.65 13.89 -9.15
N TYR A 53 0.20 14.20 -10.13
CA TYR A 53 0.54 15.58 -10.47
C TYR A 53 -0.70 16.45 -10.76
N PHE A 54 -1.75 15.84 -11.31
CA PHE A 54 -3.03 16.49 -11.58
C PHE A 54 -4.01 16.48 -10.39
N TYR A 55 -3.75 15.68 -9.34
CA TYR A 55 -4.59 15.60 -8.14
C TYR A 55 -3.93 16.33 -6.97
N LYS A 56 -4.30 17.59 -6.77
CA LYS A 56 -3.67 18.49 -5.79
C LYS A 56 -3.88 18.11 -4.32
N ASP A 57 -5.00 17.45 -4.00
CA ASP A 57 -5.38 17.09 -2.63
C ASP A 57 -4.83 15.71 -2.23
N ASN A 58 -3.54 15.45 -2.52
CA ASN A 58 -2.87 14.19 -2.18
C ASN A 58 -1.88 14.39 -1.02
N TYR A 59 -1.48 13.27 -0.38
CA TYR A 59 -0.46 13.28 0.69
C TYR A 59 0.94 12.93 0.18
N VAL A 60 1.13 12.77 -1.14
CA VAL A 60 2.38 12.25 -1.74
C VAL A 60 3.50 13.26 -1.67
N PHE A 61 3.22 14.51 -2.00
CA PHE A 61 4.23 15.57 -2.10
C PHE A 61 4.33 16.46 -0.85
N HIS A 62 3.72 16.03 0.25
CA HIS A 62 3.72 16.78 1.50
C HIS A 62 4.76 16.20 2.47
N LEU A 63 5.50 17.09 3.13
CA LEU A 63 6.32 16.71 4.27
C LEU A 63 5.42 16.41 5.47
N PRO A 64 5.84 15.51 6.39
CA PRO A 64 5.04 15.16 7.54
C PRO A 64 4.79 16.36 8.45
N ASP A 65 3.51 16.68 8.69
CA ASP A 65 3.05 17.65 9.67
C ASP A 65 2.65 16.93 10.97
N GLN A 66 2.75 17.62 12.11
CA GLN A 66 2.24 17.18 13.42
C GLN A 66 2.63 15.73 13.82
N TYR A 67 3.82 15.27 13.35
CA TYR A 67 4.27 13.89 13.60
C TYR A 67 4.43 13.56 15.10
N GLY A 68 4.49 14.54 15.97
CA GLY A 68 4.53 14.34 17.42
C GLY A 68 3.34 13.55 17.96
N SER A 69 2.13 13.78 17.43
CA SER A 69 0.90 13.09 17.85
C SER A 69 0.90 11.60 17.49
N VAL A 70 1.63 11.20 16.44
CA VAL A 70 1.71 9.81 15.95
C VAL A 70 3.07 9.17 16.21
N SER A 71 4.00 9.87 16.87
CA SER A 71 5.36 9.36 17.10
C SER A 71 5.38 8.03 17.85
N LEU A 72 4.54 7.88 18.88
CA LEU A 72 4.42 6.64 19.64
C LEU A 72 3.89 5.50 18.75
N LEU A 73 2.94 5.78 17.87
CA LEU A 73 2.39 4.80 16.92
C LEU A 73 3.46 4.38 15.91
N ILE A 74 4.25 5.32 15.36
CA ILE A 74 5.35 5.03 14.44
C ILE A 74 6.39 4.14 15.11
N PHE A 75 6.87 4.54 16.28
CA PHE A 75 7.92 3.82 17.00
C PHE A 75 7.47 2.42 17.43
N SER A 76 6.27 2.28 18.02
CA SER A 76 5.73 0.98 18.40
C SER A 76 5.50 0.07 17.18
N THR A 77 5.07 0.62 16.04
CA THR A 77 4.92 -0.15 14.80
C THR A 77 6.26 -0.67 14.29
N ALA A 78 7.31 0.15 14.30
CA ALA A 78 8.65 -0.30 13.92
C ALA A 78 9.14 -1.44 14.83
N ILE A 79 8.93 -1.34 16.15
CA ILE A 79 9.27 -2.43 17.07
C ILE A 79 8.43 -3.69 16.77
N VAL A 80 7.13 -3.56 16.56
CA VAL A 80 6.25 -4.69 16.27
C VAL A 80 6.65 -5.37 14.96
N ASN A 81 7.05 -4.62 13.93
CA ASN A 81 7.55 -5.16 12.67
C ASN A 81 8.72 -6.13 12.85
N LEU A 82 9.66 -5.86 13.80
CA LEU A 82 10.77 -6.77 14.12
C LEU A 82 10.29 -8.17 14.53
N PHE A 83 9.12 -8.28 15.15
CA PHE A 83 8.58 -9.54 15.63
C PHE A 83 7.61 -10.19 14.65
N ILE A 84 6.75 -9.43 14.00
CA ILE A 84 5.66 -9.99 13.18
C ILE A 84 6.10 -10.32 11.75
N ALA A 85 7.10 -9.63 11.19
CA ALA A 85 7.54 -9.85 9.81
C ALA A 85 8.01 -11.29 9.54
N ARG A 86 8.49 -12.00 10.57
CA ARG A 86 8.85 -13.43 10.47
C ARG A 86 7.69 -14.36 10.13
N TYR A 87 6.45 -13.92 10.38
CA TYR A 87 5.23 -14.70 10.12
C TYR A 87 4.53 -14.29 8.83
N SER A 88 5.04 -13.29 8.12
CA SER A 88 4.44 -12.76 6.89
C SER A 88 4.24 -13.80 5.80
N GLY A 89 5.14 -14.77 5.69
CA GLY A 89 5.10 -15.81 4.64
C GLY A 89 5.66 -15.36 3.28
N TYR A 90 6.07 -14.10 3.12
CA TYR A 90 6.66 -13.62 1.88
C TYR A 90 8.05 -14.20 1.63
N LYS A 91 8.27 -14.71 0.41
CA LYS A 91 9.55 -15.34 0.01
C LYS A 91 9.89 -15.00 -1.44
N PRO A 92 10.19 -13.73 -1.77
CA PRO A 92 10.61 -13.36 -3.12
C PRO A 92 11.99 -13.96 -3.42
N ILE A 93 12.16 -14.52 -4.64
CA ILE A 93 13.40 -15.16 -5.09
C ILE A 93 14.01 -14.33 -6.23
N GLY A 94 15.31 -14.07 -6.15
CA GLY A 94 16.09 -13.31 -7.14
C GLY A 94 16.21 -11.82 -6.78
N LYS A 95 17.37 -11.23 -7.09
CA LYS A 95 17.71 -9.85 -6.66
C LYS A 95 16.68 -8.81 -7.11
N LYS A 96 16.22 -8.87 -8.36
CA LYS A 96 15.25 -7.92 -8.90
C LYS A 96 13.89 -8.03 -8.22
N ARG A 97 13.38 -9.26 -8.00
CA ARG A 97 12.11 -9.47 -7.30
C ARG A 97 12.18 -9.03 -5.84
N ILE A 98 13.32 -9.23 -5.18
CA ILE A 98 13.55 -8.75 -3.81
C ILE A 98 13.52 -7.21 -3.79
N LEU A 99 14.22 -6.55 -4.72
CA LEU A 99 14.24 -5.09 -4.84
C LEU A 99 12.83 -4.54 -5.08
N ASN A 100 12.09 -5.13 -6.02
CA ASN A 100 10.71 -4.73 -6.28
C ASN A 100 9.84 -4.89 -5.03
N PHE A 101 9.93 -6.05 -4.35
CA PHE A 101 9.14 -6.34 -3.16
C PHE A 101 9.47 -5.41 -1.98
N VAL A 102 10.75 -5.09 -1.79
CA VAL A 102 11.19 -4.30 -0.62
C VAL A 102 11.01 -2.80 -0.84
N ILE A 103 11.18 -2.31 -2.07
CA ILE A 103 11.24 -0.87 -2.35
C ILE A 103 10.07 -0.41 -3.23
N PHE A 104 9.96 -0.96 -4.45
CA PHE A 104 9.05 -0.38 -5.45
C PHE A 104 7.57 -0.63 -5.14
N TYR A 105 7.19 -1.86 -4.75
CA TYR A 105 5.81 -2.13 -4.34
C TYR A 105 5.38 -1.27 -3.15
N PRO A 106 6.11 -1.20 -2.02
CA PRO A 106 5.75 -0.31 -0.93
C PRO A 106 5.54 1.14 -1.34
N ILE A 107 6.46 1.72 -2.11
CA ILE A 107 6.33 3.12 -2.55
C ILE A 107 5.04 3.33 -3.35
N ILE A 108 4.80 2.49 -4.36
CA ILE A 108 3.64 2.65 -5.25
C ILE A 108 2.34 2.37 -4.50
N GLU A 109 2.31 1.35 -3.64
CA GLU A 109 1.14 1.01 -2.85
C GLU A 109 0.80 2.11 -1.83
N GLU A 110 1.79 2.71 -1.15
CA GLU A 110 1.54 3.85 -0.27
C GLU A 110 1.05 5.09 -1.04
N ILE A 111 1.60 5.34 -2.23
CA ILE A 111 1.09 6.39 -3.13
C ILE A 111 -0.40 6.21 -3.40
N ILE A 112 -0.83 5.01 -3.76
CA ILE A 112 -2.23 4.72 -4.10
C ILE A 112 -3.11 4.79 -2.86
N PHE A 113 -2.83 3.95 -1.86
CA PHE A 113 -3.75 3.71 -0.76
C PHE A 113 -3.76 4.84 0.26
N ARG A 114 -2.60 5.42 0.58
CA ARG A 114 -2.48 6.49 1.59
C ARG A 114 -2.40 7.85 0.95
N GLY A 115 -1.67 7.97 -0.16
CA GLY A 115 -1.49 9.23 -0.85
C GLY A 115 -2.70 9.71 -1.65
N MET A 116 -3.49 8.78 -2.21
CA MET A 116 -4.64 9.12 -3.06
C MET A 116 -5.98 8.67 -2.48
N ILE A 117 -6.14 7.37 -2.17
CA ILE A 117 -7.45 6.80 -1.79
C ILE A 117 -7.96 7.42 -0.48
N ILE A 118 -7.13 7.57 0.56
CA ILE A 118 -7.58 8.19 1.83
C ILE A 118 -8.08 9.61 1.61
N PRO A 119 -7.35 10.55 0.96
CA PRO A 119 -7.86 11.90 0.69
C PRO A 119 -9.12 11.93 -0.18
N ILE A 120 -9.21 11.01 -1.16
CA ILE A 120 -10.41 10.91 -2.02
C ILE A 120 -11.63 10.48 -1.19
N LEU A 121 -11.48 9.46 -0.34
CA LEU A 121 -12.54 8.97 0.53
C LEU A 121 -12.96 10.02 1.57
N HIS A 122 -11.99 10.73 2.13
CA HIS A 122 -12.21 11.77 3.14
C HIS A 122 -13.17 12.87 2.67
N LYS A 123 -13.18 13.21 1.36
CA LYS A 123 -14.08 14.21 0.79
C LYS A 123 -15.54 13.74 0.70
N SER A 124 -15.79 12.45 0.73
CA SER A 124 -17.11 11.88 0.44
C SER A 124 -17.71 11.10 1.61
N PHE A 125 -16.90 10.70 2.59
CA PHE A 125 -17.33 9.91 3.74
C PHE A 125 -17.02 10.65 5.05
N PRO A 126 -17.89 10.52 6.08
CA PRO A 126 -17.65 11.16 7.37
C PRO A 126 -16.39 10.64 8.04
N CYS A 127 -15.68 11.54 8.72
CA CYS A 127 -14.45 11.24 9.44
C CYS A 127 -14.69 10.87 10.90
N ASN A 128 -15.89 10.37 11.22
CA ASN A 128 -16.19 9.90 12.57
C ASN A 128 -15.24 8.76 12.94
N SER A 129 -14.65 8.87 14.11
CA SER A 129 -13.83 7.82 14.70
C SER A 129 -14.67 7.00 15.68
N TYR A 130 -14.51 5.69 15.65
CA TYR A 130 -15.15 4.77 16.60
C TYR A 130 -14.15 4.12 17.55
N PHE A 131 -12.88 4.10 17.16
CA PHE A 131 -11.78 3.51 17.91
C PHE A 131 -10.53 4.37 17.81
N GLU A 132 -9.67 4.27 18.80
CA GLU A 132 -8.39 4.97 18.87
C GLU A 132 -7.27 4.01 19.25
N ILE A 133 -6.09 4.21 18.67
CA ILE A 133 -4.84 3.54 19.08
C ILE A 133 -3.85 4.64 19.46
N PHE A 134 -3.38 4.63 20.70
CA PHE A 134 -2.51 5.68 21.28
C PHE A 134 -3.08 7.11 21.09
N ASN A 135 -4.39 7.28 21.31
CA ASN A 135 -5.12 8.52 21.10
C ASN A 135 -5.14 9.00 19.63
N VAL A 136 -4.84 8.10 18.69
CA VAL A 136 -4.96 8.37 17.24
C VAL A 136 -6.23 7.69 16.74
N PRO A 137 -7.24 8.45 16.28
CA PRO A 137 -8.52 7.89 15.85
C PRO A 137 -8.42 7.10 14.55
N ILE A 138 -9.22 6.03 14.44
CA ILE A 138 -9.42 5.27 13.21
C ILE A 138 -10.69 5.78 12.53
N THR A 139 -10.57 6.31 11.32
CA THR A 139 -11.69 6.85 10.55
C THR A 139 -12.21 5.86 9.51
N ILE A 140 -13.46 6.05 9.04
CA ILE A 140 -14.04 5.23 7.95
C ILE A 140 -13.18 5.24 6.68
N PRO A 141 -12.65 6.37 6.18
CA PRO A 141 -11.71 6.38 5.07
C PRO A 141 -10.48 5.48 5.25
N ILE A 142 -9.91 5.46 6.46
CA ILE A 142 -8.77 4.59 6.78
C ILE A 142 -9.17 3.10 6.68
N LEU A 143 -10.31 2.72 7.24
CA LEU A 143 -10.80 1.33 7.21
C LEU A 143 -11.09 0.87 5.78
N ILE A 144 -11.76 1.71 4.97
CA ILE A 144 -12.04 1.39 3.57
C ILE A 144 -10.73 1.25 2.78
N SER A 145 -9.79 2.17 2.94
CA SER A 145 -8.49 2.09 2.26
C SER A 145 -7.71 0.83 2.66
N ALA A 146 -7.69 0.47 3.94
CA ALA A 146 -7.04 -0.74 4.43
C ALA A 146 -7.69 -2.02 3.87
N PHE A 147 -9.02 -2.05 3.77
CA PHE A 147 -9.76 -3.15 3.16
C PHE A 147 -9.45 -3.30 1.66
N LEU A 148 -9.47 -2.19 0.91
CA LEU A 148 -9.10 -2.17 -0.51
C LEU A 148 -7.64 -2.60 -0.70
N PHE A 149 -6.73 -2.18 0.18
CA PHE A 149 -5.33 -2.63 0.16
C PHE A 149 -5.21 -4.13 0.41
N ALA A 150 -5.94 -4.70 1.35
CA ALA A 150 -5.95 -6.13 1.58
C ALA A 150 -6.45 -6.90 0.34
N ILE A 151 -7.55 -6.48 -0.28
CA ILE A 151 -8.12 -7.12 -1.47
C ILE A 151 -7.20 -6.98 -2.68
N SER A 152 -6.46 -5.89 -2.81
CA SER A 152 -5.53 -5.68 -3.94
C SER A 152 -4.50 -6.80 -4.06
N HIS A 153 -4.18 -7.52 -2.99
CA HIS A 153 -3.27 -8.67 -3.02
C HIS A 153 -3.76 -9.81 -3.91
N LEU A 154 -5.08 -9.90 -4.17
CA LEU A 154 -5.65 -10.86 -5.12
C LEU A 154 -5.27 -10.56 -6.58
N GLN A 155 -4.69 -9.42 -6.88
CA GLN A 155 -4.13 -9.12 -8.21
C GLN A 155 -2.85 -9.91 -8.47
N TYR A 156 -2.10 -10.21 -7.40
CA TYR A 156 -0.79 -10.87 -7.47
C TYR A 156 -0.86 -12.35 -7.12
N TYR A 157 -1.80 -12.75 -6.26
CA TYR A 157 -1.88 -14.08 -5.68
C TYR A 157 -3.24 -14.71 -5.92
N ARG A 158 -3.25 -16.03 -6.20
CA ARG A 158 -4.51 -16.82 -6.18
C ARG A 158 -5.01 -16.91 -4.74
N PHE A 159 -6.32 -16.88 -4.57
CA PHE A 159 -6.94 -17.02 -3.25
C PHE A 159 -6.64 -18.41 -2.67
N ASN A 160 -5.88 -18.44 -1.58
CA ASN A 160 -5.51 -19.62 -0.81
C ASN A 160 -5.13 -19.21 0.63
N ARG A 161 -4.80 -20.17 1.48
CA ARG A 161 -4.43 -19.90 2.89
C ARG A 161 -3.24 -18.95 3.03
N THR A 162 -2.27 -19.04 2.13
CA THR A 162 -1.08 -18.16 2.15
C THR A 162 -1.45 -16.73 1.77
N SER A 163 -2.22 -16.54 0.68
CA SER A 163 -2.67 -15.21 0.28
C SER A 163 -3.62 -14.58 1.30
N MET A 164 -4.41 -15.38 2.01
CA MET A 164 -5.24 -14.90 3.11
C MET A 164 -4.38 -14.33 4.25
N ASN A 165 -3.26 -14.98 4.59
CA ASN A 165 -2.31 -14.40 5.54
C ASN A 165 -1.77 -13.05 5.04
N PHE A 166 -1.38 -12.93 3.76
CA PHE A 166 -0.94 -11.65 3.20
C PHE A 166 -2.02 -10.57 3.33
N MET A 167 -3.27 -10.90 3.02
CA MET A 167 -4.39 -9.97 3.15
C MET A 167 -4.62 -9.53 4.60
N ILE A 168 -4.47 -10.43 5.58
CA ILE A 168 -4.59 -10.10 7.01
C ILE A 168 -3.49 -9.11 7.41
N PHE A 169 -2.23 -9.38 7.07
CA PHE A 169 -1.13 -8.44 7.34
C PHE A 169 -1.34 -7.10 6.65
N ALA A 170 -1.78 -7.12 5.39
CA ALA A 170 -2.07 -5.93 4.62
C ALA A 170 -3.22 -5.11 5.24
N PHE A 171 -4.27 -5.76 5.75
CA PHE A 171 -5.39 -5.07 6.38
C PHE A 171 -4.96 -4.35 7.66
N PHE A 172 -4.34 -5.05 8.61
CA PHE A 172 -3.92 -4.43 9.87
C PHE A 172 -2.79 -3.41 9.69
N GLY A 173 -1.78 -3.73 8.87
CA GLY A 173 -0.75 -2.77 8.46
C GLY A 173 -1.37 -1.57 7.74
N GLY A 174 -2.38 -1.84 6.91
CA GLY A 174 -3.15 -0.83 6.19
C GLY A 174 -3.84 0.19 7.09
N ILE A 175 -4.41 -0.25 8.20
CA ILE A 175 -5.01 0.64 9.21
C ILE A 175 -3.92 1.52 9.83
N ILE A 176 -2.83 0.92 10.31
CA ILE A 176 -1.75 1.65 11.01
C ILE A 176 -1.09 2.66 10.08
N PHE A 177 -0.70 2.25 8.87
CA PHE A 177 -0.09 3.15 7.89
C PHE A 177 -1.06 4.23 7.43
N GLY A 178 -2.36 3.89 7.33
CA GLY A 178 -3.42 4.86 7.05
C GLY A 178 -3.56 5.93 8.13
N MET A 179 -3.52 5.54 9.41
CA MET A 179 -3.52 6.47 10.54
C MET A 179 -2.30 7.40 10.49
N VAL A 180 -1.10 6.83 10.33
CA VAL A 180 0.14 7.60 10.24
C VAL A 180 0.07 8.62 9.10
N SER A 181 -0.33 8.19 7.90
CA SER A 181 -0.41 9.09 6.74
C SER A 181 -1.49 10.16 6.88
N TYR A 182 -2.65 9.80 7.42
CA TYR A 182 -3.76 10.74 7.61
C TYR A 182 -3.40 11.87 8.58
N TYR A 183 -2.83 11.54 9.73
CA TYR A 183 -2.50 12.53 10.77
C TYR A 183 -1.21 13.31 10.51
N THR A 184 -0.32 12.82 9.64
CA THR A 184 0.87 13.57 9.20
C THR A 184 0.67 14.28 7.87
N SER A 185 -0.48 14.10 7.21
CA SER A 185 -0.75 14.54 5.84
C SER A 185 0.36 14.15 4.85
N SER A 186 1.07 13.04 5.12
CA SER A 186 2.24 12.58 4.36
C SER A 186 2.36 11.06 4.35
N ILE A 187 2.87 10.51 3.24
CA ILE A 187 3.12 9.07 3.11
C ILE A 187 4.54 8.65 3.50
N ILE A 188 5.40 9.57 3.89
CA ILE A 188 6.83 9.29 4.11
C ILE A 188 7.03 8.23 5.21
N PHE A 189 6.39 8.41 6.36
CA PHE A 189 6.55 7.44 7.46
C PHE A 189 5.91 6.08 7.14
N SER A 190 4.77 6.05 6.46
CA SER A 190 4.16 4.78 6.06
C SER A 190 4.99 4.05 5.01
N ILE A 191 5.64 4.74 4.06
CA ILE A 191 6.62 4.13 3.15
C ILE A 191 7.78 3.50 3.94
N LEU A 192 8.36 4.22 4.90
CA LEU A 192 9.49 3.72 5.69
C LEU A 192 9.11 2.47 6.50
N LEU A 193 7.96 2.47 7.18
CA LEU A 193 7.46 1.34 7.95
C LEU A 193 7.11 0.13 7.06
N HIS A 194 6.59 0.36 5.86
CA HIS A 194 6.27 -0.69 4.90
C HIS A 194 7.54 -1.32 4.31
N ILE A 195 8.52 -0.49 3.92
CA ILE A 195 9.85 -0.97 3.48
C ILE A 195 10.52 -1.79 4.58
N GLU A 196 10.49 -1.31 5.81
CA GLU A 196 11.01 -2.04 6.97
C GLU A 196 10.37 -3.41 7.10
N PHE A 197 9.03 -3.51 7.11
CA PHE A 197 8.31 -4.78 7.21
C PHE A 197 8.70 -5.75 6.10
N ASN A 198 8.75 -5.28 4.85
CA ASN A 198 9.10 -6.11 3.70
C ASN A 198 10.58 -6.56 3.73
N LEU A 199 11.50 -5.68 4.14
CA LEU A 199 12.92 -6.00 4.32
C LEU A 199 13.11 -7.08 5.38
N LEU A 200 12.46 -6.92 6.54
CA LEU A 200 12.48 -7.91 7.62
C LEU A 200 11.86 -9.24 7.18
N SER A 201 10.78 -9.22 6.40
CA SER A 201 10.16 -10.42 5.85
C SER A 201 11.14 -11.21 4.97
N VAL A 202 11.88 -10.53 4.09
CA VAL A 202 12.94 -11.15 3.27
C VAL A 202 14.07 -11.69 4.13
N TYR A 203 14.53 -10.93 5.12
CA TYR A 203 15.58 -11.34 6.03
C TYR A 203 15.23 -12.63 6.77
N TYR A 204 14.03 -12.71 7.37
CA TYR A 204 13.57 -13.89 8.09
C TYR A 204 13.31 -15.08 7.15
N SER A 205 12.83 -14.84 5.93
CA SER A 205 12.60 -15.92 4.96
C SER A 205 13.90 -16.62 4.54
N LYS A 206 15.02 -15.89 4.48
CA LYS A 206 16.34 -16.45 4.17
C LYS A 206 16.96 -17.26 5.31
N ARG A 207 16.62 -16.96 6.57
CA ARG A 207 17.13 -17.67 7.74
C ARG A 207 16.39 -18.98 8.04
N ARG A 208 15.23 -19.21 7.44
CA ARG A 208 14.44 -20.43 7.60
C ARG A 208 14.80 -21.53 6.57
N ASN A 209 15.70 -21.24 5.64
CA ASN A 209 16.32 -22.20 4.72
C ASN A 209 17.71 -22.52 5.16
#